data_cdbc2e1bc67897ae0e01a487a525f22f
#
_entry.id   cdbc2e1bc67897ae0e01a487a525f22f
#
_cell.length_a   1.000
_cell.length_b   1.000
_cell.length_c   1.000
_cell.angle_alpha   90.00
_cell.angle_beta   90.00
_cell.angle_gamma   90.00
#
_symmetry.space_group_name_H-M   'P 1'
#
loop_
_entity.id
_entity.type
_entity.pdbx_description
1 polymer ?
#
loop_
_entity_poly.entity_id
_entity_poly.type
_entity_poly.pdbx_seq_one_letter_code
_entity_poly.pdbx_strand_id
1 'polypeptide(L)'
;MAKFSNSSGSLYLNVYVEQGSQSITANTSTVNWRMTVSRTGAYYTHNHQGDSTLSLNLDGRNVHYSYPTWETSGEEYTLASGSSTISHNADGTKTLPISCTFNPNNGLHGTITVSASLSLTTIPRSSSVSVSAGVIGSAVTININRQSSSFKHTVRYAWAGKSGTIATNVDTSATWTLPLDFANDIPNSASGTGTVYVDTYSGSTKTGTQS
;
A
#
# COMPACT_ATOMS: atom_id res chain seq x y z
N MET A 1 15.71 6.60 -0.42
CA MET A 1 14.76 7.75 -0.35
C MET A 1 14.65 8.39 -1.72
N ALA A 2 13.46 8.47 -2.30
CA ALA A 2 13.23 9.17 -3.56
C ALA A 2 13.35 10.68 -3.34
N LYS A 3 13.98 11.40 -4.29
CA LYS A 3 14.14 12.86 -4.25
C LYS A 3 13.34 13.49 -5.38
N PHE A 4 12.53 14.48 -5.06
CA PHE A 4 11.78 15.32 -5.98
C PHE A 4 12.18 16.78 -5.74
N SER A 5 12.37 17.56 -6.81
CA SER A 5 12.88 18.92 -6.68
C SER A 5 12.21 19.86 -7.66
N ASN A 6 12.10 21.13 -7.26
CA ASN A 6 11.74 22.24 -8.13
C ASN A 6 12.45 23.51 -7.62
N SER A 7 12.47 24.58 -8.40
CA SER A 7 13.25 25.78 -8.07
C SER A 7 12.54 27.09 -8.44
N SER A 8 12.96 28.15 -7.76
CA SER A 8 12.74 29.54 -8.17
C SER A 8 14.11 30.22 -8.28
N GLY A 9 14.56 30.47 -9.52
CA GLY A 9 15.92 30.93 -9.78
C GLY A 9 16.97 29.93 -9.31
N SER A 10 17.89 30.35 -8.46
CA SER A 10 18.96 29.51 -7.92
C SER A 10 18.56 28.74 -6.64
N LEU A 11 17.39 28.99 -6.06
CA LEU A 11 16.90 28.31 -4.85
C LEU A 11 16.08 27.08 -5.24
N TYR A 12 16.42 25.93 -4.68
CA TYR A 12 15.76 24.64 -4.88
C TYR A 12 15.02 24.22 -3.61
N LEU A 13 13.78 23.75 -3.77
CA LEU A 13 13.08 22.96 -2.79
C LEU A 13 13.28 21.48 -3.13
N ASN A 14 13.78 20.69 -2.20
CA ASN A 14 13.92 19.26 -2.35
C ASN A 14 13.00 18.55 -1.36
N VAL A 15 12.27 17.55 -1.84
CA VAL A 15 11.37 16.71 -1.06
C VAL A 15 11.84 15.27 -1.17
N TYR A 16 12.23 14.69 -0.04
CA TYR A 16 12.66 13.31 0.07
C TYR A 16 11.56 12.49 0.68
N VAL A 17 11.21 11.40 0.05
CA VAL A 17 10.14 10.50 0.51
C VAL A 17 10.61 9.05 0.42
N GLU A 18 10.36 8.27 1.45
CA GLU A 18 10.73 6.86 1.52
C GLU A 18 9.65 6.05 2.24
N GLN A 19 9.31 4.91 1.66
CA GLN A 19 8.46 3.95 2.35
C GLN A 19 9.25 3.27 3.47
N GLY A 20 8.67 3.25 4.66
CA GLY A 20 9.15 2.50 5.82
C GLY A 20 8.42 1.15 5.99
N SER A 21 8.05 0.84 7.22
CA SER A 21 7.36 -0.41 7.56
C SER A 21 5.93 -0.48 6.99
N GLN A 22 5.46 -1.72 6.77
CA GLN A 22 4.10 -2.02 6.35
C GLN A 22 3.33 -2.76 7.45
N SER A 23 2.04 -2.49 7.57
CA SER A 23 1.09 -3.28 8.34
C SER A 23 0.12 -3.99 7.39
N ILE A 24 0.27 -5.31 7.24
CA ILE A 24 -0.63 -6.13 6.42
C ILE A 24 -2.06 -6.07 6.96
N THR A 25 -2.22 -6.19 8.29
CA THR A 25 -3.52 -6.18 8.95
C THR A 25 -4.24 -4.84 8.79
N ALA A 26 -3.55 -3.72 9.01
CA ALA A 26 -4.12 -2.38 8.88
C ALA A 26 -4.19 -1.89 7.42
N ASN A 27 -3.52 -2.57 6.48
CA ASN A 27 -3.38 -2.15 5.09
C ASN A 27 -2.76 -0.75 4.95
N THR A 28 -1.68 -0.51 5.68
CA THR A 28 -1.00 0.79 5.73
C THR A 28 0.51 0.66 5.59
N SER A 29 1.15 1.72 5.10
CA SER A 29 2.60 1.91 5.14
C SER A 29 2.96 3.16 5.93
N THR A 30 4.05 3.11 6.69
CA THR A 30 4.72 4.30 7.18
C THR A 30 5.51 4.92 6.04
N VAL A 31 5.45 6.23 5.89
CA VAL A 31 6.23 7.00 4.91
C VAL A 31 7.03 8.05 5.65
N ASN A 32 8.34 7.98 5.54
CA ASN A 32 9.26 8.97 6.06
C ASN A 32 9.47 10.06 5.02
N TRP A 33 9.54 11.32 5.46
CA TRP A 33 9.73 12.46 4.59
C TRP A 33 10.69 13.48 5.19
N ARG A 34 11.40 14.20 4.32
CA ARG A 34 12.28 15.31 4.69
C ARG A 34 12.21 16.35 3.58
N MET A 35 12.13 17.63 3.98
CA MET A 35 12.14 18.76 3.08
C MET A 35 13.38 19.60 3.35
N THR A 36 14.08 19.99 2.28
CA THR A 36 15.29 20.80 2.36
C THR A 36 15.24 21.91 1.33
N VAL A 37 15.98 22.97 1.58
CA VAL A 37 16.36 23.94 0.56
C VAL A 37 17.84 23.82 0.25
N SER A 38 18.20 24.06 -1.01
CA SER A 38 19.58 24.16 -1.46
C SER A 38 19.70 25.26 -2.51
N ARG A 39 20.90 25.69 -2.81
CA ARG A 39 21.15 26.73 -3.81
C ARG A 39 22.30 26.37 -4.73
N THR A 40 22.20 26.79 -5.98
CA THR A 40 23.35 26.81 -6.90
C THR A 40 24.05 28.16 -6.85
N GLY A 41 25.40 28.16 -6.82
CA GLY A 41 26.24 29.34 -6.75
C GLY A 41 26.70 29.69 -5.34
N ALA A 42 27.66 30.61 -5.25
CA ALA A 42 28.42 30.92 -4.04
C ALA A 42 27.75 31.95 -3.10
N TYR A 43 26.57 32.45 -3.47
CA TYR A 43 25.93 33.49 -2.65
C TYR A 43 25.07 32.88 -1.55
N TYR A 44 25.20 33.43 -0.36
CA TYR A 44 24.38 33.11 0.78
C TYR A 44 22.94 33.63 0.61
N THR A 45 21.96 32.83 0.95
CA THR A 45 20.54 33.23 0.94
C THR A 45 19.86 32.71 2.19
N HIS A 46 19.06 33.54 2.83
CA HIS A 46 18.40 33.20 4.08
C HIS A 46 17.08 33.96 4.27
N ASN A 47 16.28 33.49 5.21
CA ASN A 47 15.20 34.24 5.86
C ASN A 47 15.16 33.84 7.35
N HIS A 48 15.48 34.80 8.22
CA HIS A 48 15.50 34.62 9.65
C HIS A 48 14.27 35.20 10.35
N GLN A 49 13.31 35.74 9.61
CA GLN A 49 12.16 36.43 10.20
C GLN A 49 11.01 35.47 10.57
N GLY A 50 11.04 34.21 10.06
CA GLY A 50 10.03 33.21 10.37
C GLY A 50 8.68 33.46 9.71
N ASP A 51 8.66 34.25 8.61
CA ASP A 51 7.48 34.56 7.81
C ASP A 51 7.41 33.73 6.50
N SER A 52 8.41 32.91 6.24
CA SER A 52 8.35 31.85 5.21
C SER A 52 7.27 30.86 5.53
N THR A 53 6.65 30.26 4.53
CA THR A 53 5.65 29.19 4.74
C THR A 53 6.08 27.91 4.05
N LEU A 54 5.87 26.79 4.73
CA LEU A 54 6.15 25.46 4.23
C LEU A 54 4.96 24.55 4.47
N SER A 55 4.49 23.86 3.44
CA SER A 55 3.43 22.86 3.56
C SER A 55 3.77 21.59 2.80
N LEU A 56 3.41 20.44 3.36
CA LEU A 56 3.52 19.14 2.70
C LEU A 56 2.17 18.43 2.75
N ASN A 57 1.67 18.07 1.58
CA ASN A 57 0.51 17.20 1.42
C ASN A 57 0.96 15.84 0.91
N LEU A 58 0.53 14.79 1.60
CA LEU A 58 0.64 13.41 1.18
C LEU A 58 -0.76 12.81 1.07
N ASP A 59 -1.07 12.20 -0.07
CA ASP A 59 -2.38 11.58 -0.32
C ASP A 59 -3.57 12.56 -0.14
N GLY A 60 -3.38 13.83 -0.53
CA GLY A 60 -4.39 14.89 -0.41
C GLY A 60 -4.58 15.43 1.01
N ARG A 61 -3.80 14.96 1.99
CA ARG A 61 -3.86 15.43 3.38
C ARG A 61 -2.66 16.29 3.71
N ASN A 62 -2.87 17.40 4.38
CA ASN A 62 -1.77 18.21 4.93
C ASN A 62 -1.15 17.43 6.11
N VAL A 63 0.11 17.03 5.97
CA VAL A 63 0.87 16.29 6.98
C VAL A 63 1.90 17.16 7.69
N HIS A 64 2.21 18.33 7.13
CA HIS A 64 3.09 19.31 7.73
C HIS A 64 2.77 20.72 7.25
N TYR A 65 2.75 21.68 8.19
CA TYR A 65 2.69 23.11 7.93
C TYR A 65 3.53 23.84 8.97
N SER A 66 4.40 24.76 8.54
CA SER A 66 5.28 25.51 9.43
C SER A 66 5.69 26.86 8.81
N TYR A 67 6.31 27.68 9.66
CA TYR A 67 6.93 28.97 9.32
C TYR A 67 8.44 28.86 9.59
N PRO A 68 9.22 28.19 8.71
CA PRO A 68 10.63 27.96 8.97
C PRO A 68 11.44 29.25 8.83
N THR A 69 12.42 29.43 9.71
CA THR A 69 13.63 30.20 9.39
C THR A 69 14.56 29.30 8.60
N TRP A 70 15.32 29.84 7.67
CA TRP A 70 16.17 29.04 6.81
C TRP A 70 17.34 29.84 6.24
N GLU A 71 18.39 29.10 5.87
CA GLU A 71 19.57 29.64 5.21
C GLU A 71 20.19 28.58 4.29
N THR A 72 20.89 29.01 3.24
CA THR A 72 21.67 28.10 2.40
C THR A 72 22.76 28.84 1.63
N SER A 73 23.93 28.21 1.55
CA SER A 73 25.10 28.67 0.79
C SER A 73 25.53 27.68 -0.29
N GLY A 74 24.65 26.82 -0.74
CA GLY A 74 24.92 25.73 -1.71
C GLY A 74 24.66 24.34 -1.14
N GLU A 75 24.87 24.11 0.15
CA GLU A 75 24.52 22.87 0.84
C GLU A 75 23.02 22.79 1.13
N GLU A 76 22.53 21.57 1.41
CA GLU A 76 21.14 21.38 1.79
C GLU A 76 20.90 21.79 3.24
N TYR A 77 19.94 22.69 3.44
CA TYR A 77 19.42 23.07 4.76
C TYR A 77 18.07 22.37 4.98
N THR A 78 17.93 21.64 6.07
CA THR A 78 16.68 20.92 6.38
C THR A 78 15.64 21.87 6.97
N LEU A 79 14.49 21.98 6.28
CA LEU A 79 13.34 22.77 6.72
C LEU A 79 12.48 21.99 7.72
N ALA A 80 12.21 20.72 7.42
CA ALA A 80 11.43 19.83 8.28
C ALA A 80 11.63 18.37 7.87
N SER A 81 11.33 17.46 8.80
CA SER A 81 11.26 16.03 8.55
C SER A 81 10.23 15.37 9.46
N GLY A 82 9.77 14.18 9.08
CA GLY A 82 8.80 13.44 9.86
C GLY A 82 8.40 12.14 9.21
N SER A 83 7.31 11.56 9.73
CA SER A 83 6.70 10.36 9.19
C SER A 83 5.18 10.45 9.19
N SER A 84 4.54 9.71 8.28
CA SER A 84 3.09 9.68 8.13
C SER A 84 2.63 8.26 7.83
N THR A 85 1.45 7.89 8.31
CA THR A 85 0.81 6.61 7.99
C THR A 85 -0.09 6.80 6.77
N ILE A 86 0.13 6.01 5.72
CA ILE A 86 -0.59 6.05 4.45
C ILE A 86 -1.40 4.77 4.28
N SER A 87 -2.70 4.89 4.06
CA SER A 87 -3.58 3.76 3.74
C SER A 87 -3.43 3.34 2.29
N HIS A 88 -3.40 2.03 2.04
CA HIS A 88 -3.43 1.46 0.69
C HIS A 88 -4.85 1.24 0.19
N ASN A 89 -5.00 1.01 -1.11
CA ASN A 89 -6.25 0.58 -1.73
C ASN A 89 -6.67 -0.79 -1.20
N ALA A 90 -7.91 -1.20 -1.45
CA ALA A 90 -8.43 -2.50 -0.98
C ALA A 90 -7.62 -3.70 -1.52
N ASP A 91 -7.01 -3.57 -2.69
CA ASP A 91 -6.13 -4.57 -3.32
C ASP A 91 -4.68 -4.54 -2.80
N GLY A 92 -4.37 -3.61 -1.89
CA GLY A 92 -3.04 -3.42 -1.31
C GLY A 92 -2.11 -2.54 -2.13
N THR A 93 -2.51 -2.07 -3.30
CA THR A 93 -1.72 -1.14 -4.11
C THR A 93 -1.79 0.28 -3.56
N LYS A 94 -0.79 1.10 -3.86
CA LYS A 94 -0.84 2.54 -3.58
C LYS A 94 0.16 3.30 -4.44
N THR A 95 -0.33 4.30 -5.15
CA THR A 95 0.46 5.40 -5.67
C THR A 95 0.21 6.62 -4.80
N LEU A 96 1.23 7.10 -4.13
CA LEU A 96 1.17 8.20 -3.18
C LEU A 96 1.38 9.53 -3.90
N PRO A 97 0.35 10.40 -4.02
CA PRO A 97 0.55 11.77 -4.50
C PRO A 97 1.28 12.59 -3.45
N ILE A 98 2.20 13.42 -3.91
CA ILE A 98 3.06 14.30 -3.10
C ILE A 98 2.91 15.72 -3.64
N SER A 99 2.60 16.67 -2.77
CA SER A 99 2.62 18.10 -3.10
C SER A 99 3.25 18.87 -1.94
N CYS A 100 4.34 19.57 -2.22
CA CYS A 100 5.03 20.39 -1.25
C CYS A 100 5.14 21.82 -1.78
N THR A 101 4.75 22.79 -0.98
CA THR A 101 4.85 24.22 -1.33
C THR A 101 5.69 24.96 -0.30
N PHE A 102 6.67 25.69 -0.77
CA PHE A 102 7.53 26.55 0.02
C PHE A 102 7.49 27.97 -0.52
N ASN A 103 7.06 28.92 0.30
CA ASN A 103 7.22 30.34 0.02
C ASN A 103 8.39 30.87 0.86
N PRO A 104 9.52 31.21 0.25
CA PRO A 104 10.69 31.68 0.96
C PRO A 104 10.52 33.06 1.58
N ASN A 105 9.59 33.89 1.06
CA ASN A 105 9.26 35.25 1.48
C ASN A 105 10.51 36.15 1.76
N ASN A 106 11.52 36.06 0.90
CA ASN A 106 12.79 36.81 1.05
C ASN A 106 12.99 37.91 0.01
N GLY A 107 11.96 38.22 -0.77
CA GLY A 107 12.00 39.26 -1.81
C GLY A 107 12.82 38.89 -3.04
N LEU A 108 13.55 37.77 -3.05
CA LEU A 108 14.44 37.33 -4.14
C LEU A 108 13.88 36.14 -4.92
N HIS A 109 13.15 35.25 -4.26
CA HIS A 109 12.65 34.02 -4.85
C HIS A 109 11.13 33.93 -4.67
N GLY A 110 10.46 33.44 -5.70
CA GLY A 110 9.03 33.17 -5.65
C GLY A 110 8.70 31.85 -4.94
N THR A 111 7.42 31.59 -4.76
CA THR A 111 6.91 30.33 -4.22
C THR A 111 7.33 29.14 -5.10
N ILE A 112 7.83 28.08 -4.47
CA ILE A 112 8.28 26.86 -5.13
C ILE A 112 7.28 25.74 -4.77
N THR A 113 6.76 25.04 -5.78
CA THR A 113 5.90 23.88 -5.57
C THR A 113 6.53 22.66 -6.24
N VAL A 114 6.66 21.58 -5.48
CA VAL A 114 7.02 20.23 -5.94
C VAL A 114 5.76 19.40 -6.00
N SER A 115 5.44 18.85 -7.19
CA SER A 115 4.34 17.90 -7.39
C SER A 115 4.91 16.62 -7.97
N ALA A 116 4.65 15.50 -7.32
CA ALA A 116 5.19 14.19 -7.68
C ALA A 116 4.28 13.06 -7.24
N SER A 117 4.64 11.84 -7.59
CA SER A 117 4.02 10.62 -7.05
C SER A 117 5.07 9.55 -6.77
N LEU A 118 4.81 8.71 -5.78
CA LEU A 118 5.65 7.58 -5.40
C LEU A 118 4.80 6.31 -5.36
N SER A 119 5.15 5.29 -6.15
CA SER A 119 4.53 3.97 -6.02
C SER A 119 5.08 3.27 -4.78
N LEU A 120 4.20 2.92 -3.86
CA LEU A 120 4.55 2.13 -2.68
C LEU A 120 4.50 0.64 -3.01
N THR A 121 5.28 -0.15 -2.28
CA THR A 121 5.24 -1.61 -2.39
C THR A 121 3.85 -2.12 -2.05
N THR A 122 3.28 -2.96 -2.90
CA THR A 122 1.96 -3.55 -2.68
C THR A 122 1.93 -4.38 -1.41
N ILE A 123 0.92 -4.18 -0.59
CA ILE A 123 0.66 -4.99 0.60
C ILE A 123 -0.13 -6.24 0.17
N PRO A 124 0.35 -7.46 0.45
CA PRO A 124 -0.40 -8.68 0.14
C PRO A 124 -1.77 -8.69 0.81
N ARG A 125 -2.84 -9.04 0.05
CA ARG A 125 -4.23 -9.05 0.58
C ARG A 125 -4.88 -10.42 0.51
N SER A 126 -4.67 -11.17 -0.56
CA SER A 126 -5.27 -12.49 -0.76
C SER A 126 -4.25 -13.47 -1.32
N SER A 127 -4.47 -14.75 -1.07
CA SER A 127 -3.71 -15.86 -1.63
C SER A 127 -4.48 -16.47 -2.80
N SER A 128 -3.80 -16.90 -3.86
CA SER A 128 -4.44 -17.57 -4.97
C SER A 128 -4.75 -19.03 -4.63
N VAL A 129 -5.77 -19.60 -5.27
CA VAL A 129 -6.21 -20.97 -5.08
C VAL A 129 -6.20 -21.73 -6.40
N SER A 130 -5.87 -22.99 -6.35
CA SER A 130 -6.06 -23.93 -7.47
C SER A 130 -6.56 -25.27 -6.97
N VAL A 131 -7.48 -25.86 -7.71
CA VAL A 131 -8.03 -27.19 -7.47
C VAL A 131 -8.25 -27.87 -8.82
N SER A 132 -7.87 -29.15 -8.95
CA SER A 132 -8.17 -29.95 -10.14
C SER A 132 -9.59 -30.50 -10.08
N ALA A 133 -10.16 -30.83 -11.23
CA ALA A 133 -11.40 -31.55 -11.29
C ALA A 133 -11.30 -32.88 -10.51
N GLY A 134 -12.39 -33.28 -9.90
CA GLY A 134 -12.46 -34.50 -9.09
C GLY A 134 -13.73 -35.30 -9.38
N VAL A 135 -13.79 -36.50 -8.82
CA VAL A 135 -14.95 -37.39 -8.86
C VAL A 135 -15.70 -37.27 -7.53
N ILE A 136 -17.03 -37.13 -7.58
CA ILE A 136 -17.88 -37.13 -6.37
C ILE A 136 -17.59 -38.40 -5.58
N GLY A 137 -17.40 -38.27 -4.27
CA GLY A 137 -16.99 -39.35 -3.37
C GLY A 137 -15.47 -39.54 -3.27
N SER A 138 -14.67 -38.91 -4.11
CA SER A 138 -13.22 -38.99 -4.08
C SER A 138 -12.60 -37.72 -3.50
N ALA A 139 -11.36 -37.84 -3.01
CA ALA A 139 -10.60 -36.71 -2.47
C ALA A 139 -9.98 -35.87 -3.58
N VAL A 140 -10.02 -34.55 -3.41
CA VAL A 140 -9.29 -33.56 -4.23
C VAL A 140 -8.35 -32.76 -3.33
N THR A 141 -7.23 -32.32 -3.89
CA THR A 141 -6.30 -31.41 -3.21
C THR A 141 -6.56 -29.99 -3.66
N ILE A 142 -6.75 -29.11 -2.71
CA ILE A 142 -6.89 -27.67 -2.90
C ILE A 142 -5.53 -27.06 -2.54
N ASN A 143 -4.86 -26.45 -3.51
CA ASN A 143 -3.57 -25.80 -3.32
C ASN A 143 -3.77 -24.29 -3.15
N ILE A 144 -3.06 -23.70 -2.20
CA ILE A 144 -3.09 -22.28 -1.88
C ILE A 144 -1.69 -21.71 -2.04
N ASN A 145 -1.53 -20.78 -2.99
CA ASN A 145 -0.27 -20.04 -3.14
C ASN A 145 -0.30 -18.82 -2.22
N ARG A 146 0.34 -18.97 -1.07
CA ARG A 146 0.32 -18.03 0.04
C ARG A 146 1.21 -16.82 -0.25
N GLN A 147 0.63 -15.61 -0.26
CA GLN A 147 1.35 -14.36 -0.54
C GLN A 147 2.17 -13.85 0.66
N SER A 148 1.90 -14.33 1.86
CA SER A 148 2.67 -14.06 3.07
C SER A 148 2.72 -15.29 3.95
N SER A 149 3.86 -15.57 4.58
CA SER A 149 4.02 -16.69 5.51
C SER A 149 3.16 -16.56 6.76
N SER A 150 2.68 -15.36 7.09
CA SER A 150 1.77 -15.11 8.21
C SER A 150 0.30 -15.40 7.91
N PHE A 151 -0.06 -15.63 6.62
CA PHE A 151 -1.45 -15.86 6.26
C PHE A 151 -1.93 -17.24 6.69
N LYS A 152 -3.18 -17.26 7.17
CA LYS A 152 -3.98 -18.47 7.38
C LYS A 152 -5.26 -18.36 6.56
N HIS A 153 -5.86 -19.50 6.24
CA HIS A 153 -6.98 -19.54 5.31
C HIS A 153 -8.16 -20.33 5.85
N THR A 154 -9.36 -19.87 5.47
CA THR A 154 -10.59 -20.67 5.54
C THR A 154 -10.98 -21.04 4.12
N VAL A 155 -11.08 -22.33 3.84
CA VAL A 155 -11.48 -22.87 2.55
C VAL A 155 -12.97 -23.20 2.58
N ARG A 156 -13.72 -22.68 1.61
CA ARG A 156 -15.17 -22.87 1.49
C ARG A 156 -15.53 -23.35 0.08
N TYR A 157 -16.71 -23.91 -0.06
CA TYR A 157 -17.26 -24.29 -1.37
C TYR A 157 -18.64 -23.69 -1.60
N ALA A 158 -19.00 -23.59 -2.88
CA ALA A 158 -20.37 -23.45 -3.36
C ALA A 158 -20.64 -24.48 -4.46
N TRP A 159 -21.79 -25.17 -4.38
CA TRP A 159 -22.24 -26.21 -5.30
C TRP A 159 -23.75 -26.20 -5.38
N ALA A 160 -24.34 -26.00 -6.59
CA ALA A 160 -25.77 -26.13 -6.83
C ALA A 160 -26.68 -25.49 -5.75
N GLY A 161 -26.33 -24.26 -5.32
CA GLY A 161 -27.04 -23.55 -4.25
C GLY A 161 -26.66 -23.92 -2.83
N LYS A 162 -25.90 -24.99 -2.62
CA LYS A 162 -25.29 -25.37 -1.32
C LYS A 162 -23.97 -24.64 -1.12
N SER A 163 -23.61 -24.37 0.12
CA SER A 163 -22.30 -23.84 0.49
C SER A 163 -21.86 -24.35 1.86
N GLY A 164 -20.55 -24.37 2.09
CA GLY A 164 -20.03 -24.80 3.39
C GLY A 164 -18.54 -24.54 3.53
N THR A 165 -18.04 -24.80 4.75
CA THR A 165 -16.63 -24.73 5.06
C THR A 165 -15.99 -26.11 4.89
N ILE A 166 -14.89 -26.16 4.13
CA ILE A 166 -14.08 -27.36 3.91
C ILE A 166 -13.05 -27.50 5.04
N ALA A 167 -12.30 -26.44 5.30
CA ALA A 167 -11.23 -26.42 6.28
C ALA A 167 -10.97 -24.99 6.80
N THR A 168 -10.46 -24.88 8.02
CA THR A 168 -10.04 -23.62 8.65
C THR A 168 -8.58 -23.73 9.09
N ASN A 169 -7.94 -22.55 9.28
CA ASN A 169 -6.54 -22.44 9.71
C ASN A 169 -5.55 -23.15 8.79
N VAL A 170 -5.85 -23.16 7.48
CA VAL A 170 -5.03 -23.81 6.44
C VAL A 170 -3.84 -22.95 6.07
N ASP A 171 -2.67 -23.58 5.86
CA ASP A 171 -1.46 -22.90 5.36
C ASP A 171 -1.44 -22.86 3.83
N THR A 172 -1.11 -23.97 3.19
CA THR A 172 -0.82 -24.02 1.74
C THR A 172 -1.64 -25.06 0.99
N SER A 173 -2.32 -25.97 1.69
CA SER A 173 -3.18 -26.97 1.06
C SER A 173 -4.21 -27.55 2.00
N ALA A 174 -5.32 -27.99 1.43
CA ALA A 174 -6.34 -28.79 2.12
C ALA A 174 -6.77 -29.96 1.23
N THR A 175 -7.07 -31.08 1.84
CA THR A 175 -7.70 -32.22 1.16
C THR A 175 -9.18 -32.22 1.46
N TRP A 176 -10.01 -32.39 0.44
CA TRP A 176 -11.46 -32.42 0.55
C TRP A 176 -12.05 -33.61 -0.21
N THR A 177 -12.79 -34.48 0.50
CA THR A 177 -13.58 -35.52 -0.16
C THR A 177 -14.90 -34.90 -0.60
N LEU A 178 -15.15 -34.92 -1.92
CA LEU A 178 -16.38 -34.38 -2.51
C LEU A 178 -17.59 -35.16 -1.97
N PRO A 179 -18.57 -34.49 -1.33
CA PRO A 179 -19.73 -35.18 -0.73
C PRO A 179 -20.51 -35.99 -1.74
N LEU A 180 -20.91 -37.23 -1.38
CA LEU A 180 -21.68 -38.11 -2.26
C LEU A 180 -23.06 -37.52 -2.64
N ASP A 181 -23.65 -36.76 -1.74
CA ASP A 181 -24.96 -36.11 -1.96
C ASP A 181 -24.94 -35.02 -3.03
N PHE A 182 -23.76 -34.58 -3.48
CA PHE A 182 -23.62 -33.68 -4.63
C PHE A 182 -24.17 -34.30 -5.92
N ALA A 183 -24.13 -35.60 -6.05
CA ALA A 183 -24.74 -36.31 -7.18
C ALA A 183 -26.26 -36.10 -7.27
N ASN A 184 -26.94 -35.92 -6.13
CA ASN A 184 -28.37 -35.68 -6.08
C ASN A 184 -28.78 -34.31 -6.65
N ASP A 185 -27.85 -33.37 -6.70
CA ASP A 185 -28.12 -32.03 -7.21
C ASP A 185 -27.98 -31.94 -8.74
N ILE A 186 -27.46 -33.00 -9.38
CA ILE A 186 -27.24 -33.09 -10.83
C ILE A 186 -27.79 -34.43 -11.39
N PRO A 187 -29.05 -34.83 -11.08
CA PRO A 187 -29.54 -36.19 -11.34
C PRO A 187 -29.54 -36.62 -12.82
N ASN A 188 -29.52 -35.68 -13.73
CA ASN A 188 -29.54 -35.89 -15.19
C ASN A 188 -28.21 -35.51 -15.88
N SER A 189 -27.13 -35.37 -15.12
CA SER A 189 -25.83 -34.96 -15.67
C SER A 189 -24.69 -35.80 -15.11
N ALA A 190 -23.73 -36.13 -15.97
CA ALA A 190 -22.50 -36.81 -15.55
C ALA A 190 -21.47 -35.88 -14.93
N SER A 191 -21.69 -34.55 -14.96
CA SER A 191 -20.75 -33.54 -14.45
C SER A 191 -21.48 -32.29 -13.95
N GLY A 192 -20.85 -31.58 -13.04
CA GLY A 192 -21.29 -30.27 -12.55
C GLY A 192 -20.11 -29.37 -12.23
N THR A 193 -20.40 -28.09 -12.03
CA THR A 193 -19.39 -27.08 -11.68
C THR A 193 -19.66 -26.55 -10.26
N GLY A 194 -18.65 -26.62 -9.41
CA GLY A 194 -18.61 -25.97 -8.11
C GLY A 194 -17.51 -24.91 -8.05
N THR A 195 -17.57 -24.07 -7.05
CA THR A 195 -16.55 -23.05 -6.80
C THR A 195 -15.92 -23.28 -5.43
N VAL A 196 -14.60 -23.23 -5.36
CA VAL A 196 -13.84 -23.23 -4.11
C VAL A 196 -13.38 -21.81 -3.83
N TYR A 197 -13.66 -21.33 -2.63
CA TYR A 197 -13.24 -20.02 -2.15
C TYR A 197 -12.17 -20.16 -1.07
N VAL A 198 -11.19 -19.28 -1.10
CA VAL A 198 -10.16 -19.16 -0.07
C VAL A 198 -10.22 -17.77 0.54
N ASP A 199 -10.69 -17.70 1.78
CA ASP A 199 -10.65 -16.51 2.60
C ASP A 199 -9.27 -16.42 3.26
N THR A 200 -8.55 -15.32 3.02
CA THR A 200 -7.21 -15.09 3.57
C THR A 200 -7.29 -14.23 4.83
N TYR A 201 -6.55 -14.62 5.85
CA TYR A 201 -6.49 -13.92 7.14
C TYR A 201 -5.05 -13.55 7.51
N SER A 202 -4.86 -12.34 8.05
CA SER A 202 -3.67 -11.90 8.77
C SER A 202 -4.04 -11.78 10.25
N GLY A 203 -3.60 -12.74 11.08
CA GLY A 203 -4.14 -12.90 12.42
C GLY A 203 -5.64 -13.21 12.37
N SER A 204 -6.46 -12.45 13.08
CA SER A 204 -7.93 -12.55 13.06
C SER A 204 -8.62 -11.73 11.97
N THR A 205 -7.88 -10.89 11.25
CA THR A 205 -8.45 -9.98 10.25
C THR A 205 -8.49 -10.64 8.87
N LYS A 206 -9.68 -10.73 8.29
CA LYS A 206 -9.84 -11.16 6.89
C LYS A 206 -9.30 -10.07 5.96
N THR A 207 -8.33 -10.42 5.11
CA THR A 207 -7.66 -9.48 4.20
C THR A 207 -8.15 -9.59 2.76
N GLY A 208 -8.70 -10.73 2.36
CA GLY A 208 -9.24 -10.93 1.02
C GLY A 208 -9.85 -12.30 0.79
N THR A 209 -10.43 -12.53 -0.38
CA THR A 209 -10.98 -13.81 -0.85
C THR A 209 -10.59 -13.99 -2.32
N GLN A 210 -10.28 -15.24 -2.70
CA GLN A 210 -10.08 -15.70 -4.08
C GLN A 210 -10.87 -16.98 -4.35
N SER A 211 -11.17 -17.25 -5.63
CA SER A 211 -11.84 -18.49 -6.09
C SER A 211 -11.27 -18.94 -7.42
#